data_c565aca5c5b844075c4b7957c2e4304e
#
_entry.id   c565aca5c5b844075c4b7957c2e4304e
#
_cell.length_a   1.000
_cell.length_b   1.000
_cell.length_c   1.000
_cell.angle_alpha   90.00
_cell.angle_beta   90.00
_cell.angle_gamma   90.00
#
_symmetry.space_group_name_H-M   'P 1'
#
loop_
_entity.id
_entity.type
_entity.pdbx_description
1 polymer ?
#
loop_
_entity_poly.entity_id
_entity_poly.type
_entity_poly.pdbx_seq_one_letter_code
_entity_poly.pdbx_strand_id
1 'polypeptide(L)'
;GLGDVYKRQKLGIIRSLFTDEVPERVIIFASSKIKVKEVTKALKMMKLNVGEMHSDLEQAQRETVMHEFKAGRINILVATDIVARGIDIDDIRLVINFDVPHDSEDYVHRIGRTARANNDGVALTFISEKEQSNFKSIENFLEKEIYKIPIPEELGEAPEYKPRSFSKGKGGNYKRKDFRGKRNNNNGG
;
A
#
# COMPACT_ATOMS: atom_id res chain seq x y z
N GLY A 1 6.45 2.81 20.49
CA GLY A 1 5.69 3.99 20.05
C GLY A 1 4.37 3.62 19.34
N LEU A 2 3.62 4.62 18.95
CA LEU A 2 2.31 4.44 18.30
C LEU A 2 2.40 3.60 17.01
N GLY A 3 3.50 3.72 16.26
CA GLY A 3 3.78 2.92 15.07
C GLY A 3 3.89 1.42 15.35
N ASP A 4 4.43 1.05 16.50
CA ASP A 4 4.55 -0.36 16.89
C ASP A 4 3.21 -0.97 17.30
N VAL A 5 2.32 -0.17 17.86
CA VAL A 5 0.95 -0.60 18.19
C VAL A 5 0.19 -0.93 16.91
N TYR A 6 0.17 -0.03 15.93
CA TYR A 6 -0.49 -0.28 14.64
C TYR A 6 0.10 -1.46 13.88
N LYS A 7 1.42 -1.62 13.92
CA LYS A 7 2.09 -2.77 13.31
C LYS A 7 1.62 -4.09 13.95
N ARG A 8 1.56 -4.14 15.29
CA ARG A 8 1.06 -5.34 16.01
C ARG A 8 -0.40 -5.63 15.68
N GLN A 9 -1.25 -4.60 15.58
CA GLN A 9 -2.64 -4.76 15.19
C GLN A 9 -2.75 -5.34 13.76
N LYS A 10 -2.02 -4.78 12.80
CA LYS A 10 -1.99 -5.29 11.40
C LYS A 10 -1.55 -6.75 11.34
N LEU A 11 -0.50 -7.12 12.05
CA LEU A 11 -0.02 -8.50 12.13
C LEU A 11 -1.00 -9.42 12.88
N GLY A 12 -1.70 -8.91 13.88
CA GLY A 12 -2.76 -9.61 14.60
C GLY A 12 -3.95 -9.93 13.67
N ILE A 13 -4.34 -8.99 12.81
CA ILE A 13 -5.39 -9.21 11.80
C ILE A 13 -4.96 -10.31 10.84
N ILE A 14 -3.73 -10.29 10.33
CA ILE A 14 -3.21 -11.34 9.43
C ILE A 14 -3.24 -12.70 10.14
N ARG A 15 -2.81 -12.76 11.40
CA ARG A 15 -2.88 -14.00 12.18
C ARG A 15 -4.31 -14.53 12.28
N SER A 16 -5.26 -13.67 12.58
CA SER A 16 -6.67 -14.04 12.69
C SER A 16 -7.24 -14.55 11.35
N LEU A 17 -6.88 -13.88 10.24
CA LEU A 17 -7.31 -14.29 8.90
C LEU A 17 -6.77 -15.68 8.51
N PHE A 18 -5.60 -16.06 8.99
CA PHE A 18 -4.91 -17.30 8.61
C PHE A 18 -4.92 -18.37 9.71
N THR A 19 -5.78 -18.24 10.71
CA THR A 19 -5.88 -19.21 11.83
C THR A 19 -6.39 -20.56 11.35
N ASP A 20 -7.43 -20.57 10.54
CA ASP A 20 -8.08 -21.81 10.11
C ASP A 20 -7.48 -22.34 8.81
N GLU A 21 -7.27 -21.46 7.84
CA GLU A 21 -6.73 -21.80 6.53
C GLU A 21 -5.94 -20.64 5.95
N VAL A 22 -4.79 -20.94 5.36
CA VAL A 22 -4.01 -19.98 4.56
C VAL A 22 -4.38 -20.19 3.10
N PRO A 23 -5.00 -19.21 2.44
CA PRO A 23 -5.28 -19.33 1.02
C PRO A 23 -3.99 -19.52 0.23
N GLU A 24 -4.07 -20.23 -0.86
CA GLU A 24 -3.00 -20.23 -1.84
C GLU A 24 -2.92 -18.86 -2.54
N ARG A 25 -1.72 -18.47 -2.92
CA ARG A 25 -1.48 -17.26 -3.73
C ARG A 25 -1.97 -15.97 -3.10
N VAL A 26 -1.41 -15.66 -1.93
CA VAL A 26 -1.58 -14.40 -1.22
C VAL A 26 -0.42 -13.46 -1.56
N ILE A 27 -0.71 -12.21 -1.88
CA ILE A 27 0.31 -11.15 -1.96
C ILE A 27 0.05 -10.12 -0.87
N ILE A 28 1.10 -9.76 -0.13
CA ILE A 28 1.09 -8.68 0.84
C ILE A 28 2.02 -7.58 0.34
N PHE A 29 1.46 -6.40 0.06
CA PHE A 29 2.23 -5.23 -0.34
C PHE A 29 2.64 -4.40 0.87
N ALA A 30 3.91 -4.07 0.96
CA ALA A 30 4.46 -3.16 1.95
C ALA A 30 5.23 -2.02 1.28
N SER A 31 5.25 -0.83 1.90
CA SER A 31 5.74 0.41 1.30
C SER A 31 7.26 0.48 1.14
N SER A 32 8.02 -0.37 1.83
CA SER A 32 9.49 -0.38 1.77
C SER A 32 10.08 -1.76 1.97
N LYS A 33 11.31 -1.97 1.47
CA LYS A 33 12.05 -3.22 1.68
C LYS A 33 12.25 -3.56 3.16
N ILE A 34 12.42 -2.56 4.01
CA ILE A 34 12.55 -2.77 5.47
C ILE A 34 11.27 -3.37 6.03
N LYS A 35 10.11 -2.81 5.67
CA LYS A 35 8.81 -3.34 6.08
C LYS A 35 8.55 -4.74 5.51
N VAL A 36 8.93 -4.99 4.25
CA VAL A 36 8.85 -6.33 3.66
C VAL A 36 9.60 -7.34 4.52
N LYS A 37 10.85 -7.05 4.87
CA LYS A 37 11.67 -7.93 5.72
C LYS A 37 11.05 -8.14 7.10
N GLU A 38 10.55 -7.08 7.73
CA GLU A 38 9.91 -7.16 9.05
C GLU A 38 8.61 -7.98 9.03
N VAL A 39 7.74 -7.75 8.04
CA VAL A 39 6.50 -8.51 7.88
C VAL A 39 6.81 -9.97 7.59
N THR A 40 7.71 -10.24 6.66
CA THR A 40 8.15 -11.61 6.34
C THR A 40 8.67 -12.34 7.56
N LYS A 41 9.54 -11.70 8.35
CA LYS A 41 10.06 -12.29 9.60
C LYS A 41 8.93 -12.63 10.58
N ALA A 42 7.99 -11.71 10.78
CA ALA A 42 6.86 -11.93 11.68
C ALA A 42 5.97 -13.09 11.22
N LEU A 43 5.69 -13.20 9.92
CA LEU A 43 4.89 -14.28 9.36
C LEU A 43 5.60 -15.66 9.43
N LYS A 44 6.92 -15.67 9.21
CA LYS A 44 7.73 -16.88 9.41
C LYS A 44 7.71 -17.36 10.88
N MET A 45 7.73 -16.43 11.84
CA MET A 45 7.57 -16.74 13.26
C MET A 45 6.18 -17.34 13.57
N MET A 46 5.16 -17.04 12.79
CA MET A 46 3.83 -17.66 12.84
C MET A 46 3.81 -19.03 12.12
N LYS A 47 4.95 -19.53 11.64
CA LYS A 47 5.10 -20.78 10.88
C LYS A 47 4.36 -20.80 9.53
N LEU A 48 4.20 -19.64 8.91
CA LEU A 48 3.61 -19.51 7.58
C LEU A 48 4.67 -19.68 6.49
N ASN A 49 4.28 -20.22 5.35
CA ASN A 49 5.15 -20.40 4.18
C ASN A 49 5.21 -19.07 3.39
N VAL A 50 6.21 -18.26 3.67
CA VAL A 50 6.33 -16.90 3.19
C VAL A 50 7.63 -16.70 2.42
N GLY A 51 7.53 -16.05 1.25
CA GLY A 51 8.65 -15.48 0.51
C GLY A 51 8.63 -13.96 0.53
N GLU A 52 9.80 -13.36 0.35
CA GLU A 52 9.95 -11.91 0.23
C GLU A 52 10.47 -11.51 -1.14
N MET A 53 10.06 -10.32 -1.60
CA MET A 53 10.46 -9.79 -2.90
C MET A 53 10.69 -8.28 -2.79
N HIS A 54 11.95 -7.85 -2.93
CA HIS A 54 12.37 -6.46 -2.83
C HIS A 54 13.67 -6.20 -3.61
N SER A 55 14.11 -4.95 -3.64
CA SER A 55 15.26 -4.52 -4.46
C SER A 55 16.61 -5.10 -4.07
N ASP A 56 16.78 -5.57 -2.81
CA ASP A 56 18.05 -6.16 -2.37
C ASP A 56 18.28 -7.58 -2.90
N LEU A 57 17.24 -8.23 -3.44
CA LEU A 57 17.37 -9.56 -4.02
C LEU A 57 18.01 -9.51 -5.40
N GLU A 58 18.98 -10.38 -5.64
CA GLU A 58 19.52 -10.62 -6.96
C GLU A 58 18.49 -11.32 -7.87
N GLN A 59 18.68 -11.24 -9.19
CA GLN A 59 17.74 -11.81 -10.15
C GLN A 59 17.49 -13.30 -9.93
N ALA A 60 18.55 -14.09 -9.68
CA ALA A 60 18.41 -15.52 -9.40
C ALA A 60 17.57 -15.82 -8.15
N GLN A 61 17.71 -15.00 -7.11
CA GLN A 61 16.90 -15.13 -5.89
C GLN A 61 15.42 -14.81 -6.17
N ARG A 62 15.14 -13.77 -6.97
CA ARG A 62 13.77 -13.43 -7.37
C ARG A 62 13.12 -14.55 -8.16
N GLU A 63 13.84 -15.12 -9.11
CA GLU A 63 13.36 -16.26 -9.91
C GLU A 63 13.05 -17.47 -9.04
N THR A 64 13.92 -17.77 -8.06
CA THR A 64 13.69 -18.86 -7.10
C THR A 64 12.42 -18.62 -6.29
N VAL A 65 12.25 -17.43 -5.69
CA VAL A 65 11.05 -17.09 -4.90
C VAL A 65 9.79 -17.20 -5.77
N MET A 66 9.85 -16.72 -7.01
CA MET A 66 8.72 -16.81 -7.93
C MET A 66 8.38 -18.25 -8.32
N HIS A 67 9.39 -19.07 -8.55
CA HIS A 67 9.19 -20.49 -8.82
C HIS A 67 8.52 -21.20 -7.65
N GLU A 68 9.01 -20.96 -6.43
CA GLU A 68 8.43 -21.52 -5.20
C GLU A 68 6.98 -21.06 -4.98
N PHE A 69 6.68 -19.78 -5.26
CA PHE A 69 5.34 -19.23 -5.15
C PHE A 69 4.38 -19.82 -6.19
N LYS A 70 4.81 -19.90 -7.46
CA LYS A 70 4.02 -20.52 -8.53
C LYS A 70 3.78 -22.02 -8.31
N ALA A 71 4.75 -22.70 -7.70
CA ALA A 71 4.64 -24.12 -7.38
C ALA A 71 3.82 -24.40 -6.10
N GLY A 72 3.33 -23.37 -5.40
CA GLY A 72 2.54 -23.52 -4.17
C GLY A 72 3.36 -23.92 -2.92
N ARG A 73 4.71 -23.92 -3.01
CA ARG A 73 5.57 -24.14 -1.84
C ARG A 73 5.66 -22.90 -0.94
N ILE A 74 5.45 -21.73 -1.49
CA ILE A 74 5.22 -20.46 -0.79
C ILE A 74 3.77 -20.07 -1.05
N ASN A 75 3.00 -19.86 0.01
CA ASN A 75 1.60 -19.44 -0.08
C ASN A 75 1.46 -17.93 -0.06
N ILE A 76 2.37 -17.23 0.62
CA ILE A 76 2.34 -15.79 0.84
C ILE A 76 3.62 -15.17 0.28
N LEU A 77 3.44 -14.18 -0.58
CA LEU A 77 4.54 -13.35 -1.09
C LEU A 77 4.42 -11.95 -0.50
N VAL A 78 5.43 -11.47 0.21
CA VAL A 78 5.51 -10.09 0.70
C VAL A 78 6.41 -9.29 -0.23
N ALA A 79 5.91 -8.22 -0.81
CA ALA A 79 6.62 -7.49 -1.86
C ALA A 79 6.45 -5.96 -1.77
N THR A 80 7.39 -5.24 -2.37
CA THR A 80 7.23 -3.82 -2.69
C THR A 80 6.61 -3.65 -4.08
N ASP A 81 6.00 -2.49 -4.36
CA ASP A 81 5.38 -2.19 -5.65
C ASP A 81 6.34 -2.28 -6.83
N ILE A 82 7.55 -1.73 -6.66
CA ILE A 82 8.55 -1.64 -7.73
C ILE A 82 8.88 -3.01 -8.31
N VAL A 83 9.01 -4.00 -7.45
CA VAL A 83 9.37 -5.36 -7.87
C VAL A 83 8.16 -6.12 -8.38
N ALA A 84 7.00 -5.90 -7.77
CA ALA A 84 5.76 -6.58 -8.16
C ALA A 84 5.20 -6.15 -9.52
N ARG A 85 5.53 -4.96 -10.01
CA ARG A 85 5.13 -4.49 -11.35
C ARG A 85 5.71 -5.32 -12.50
N GLY A 86 6.89 -5.89 -12.32
CA GLY A 86 7.58 -6.72 -13.33
C GLY A 86 7.23 -8.20 -13.25
N ILE A 87 6.34 -8.60 -12.37
CA ILE A 87 6.04 -10.00 -12.11
C ILE A 87 4.71 -10.37 -12.75
N ASP A 88 4.75 -11.36 -13.64
CA ASP A 88 3.57 -12.02 -14.18
C ASP A 88 3.03 -13.01 -13.15
N ILE A 89 2.20 -12.50 -12.25
CA ILE A 89 1.47 -13.30 -11.27
C ILE A 89 -0.01 -13.16 -11.56
N ASP A 90 -0.55 -14.16 -12.15
CA ASP A 90 -1.99 -14.32 -12.31
C ASP A 90 -2.55 -15.20 -11.18
N ASP A 91 -3.86 -15.16 -10.98
CA ASP A 91 -4.55 -16.02 -10.04
C ASP A 91 -4.29 -15.73 -8.56
N ILE A 92 -4.11 -14.48 -8.19
CA ILE A 92 -4.00 -14.09 -6.78
C ILE A 92 -5.39 -14.15 -6.14
N ARG A 93 -5.53 -14.93 -5.07
CA ARG A 93 -6.78 -15.06 -4.33
C ARG A 93 -7.00 -13.96 -3.30
N LEU A 94 -5.92 -13.49 -2.69
CA LEU A 94 -5.96 -12.44 -1.69
C LEU A 94 -4.81 -11.47 -1.87
N VAL A 95 -5.14 -10.19 -2.02
CA VAL A 95 -4.19 -9.08 -1.93
C VAL A 95 -4.39 -8.37 -0.61
N ILE A 96 -3.32 -8.20 0.16
CA ILE A 96 -3.31 -7.39 1.37
C ILE A 96 -2.40 -6.18 1.13
N ASN A 97 -2.95 -4.98 1.20
CA ASN A 97 -2.17 -3.77 1.31
C ASN A 97 -1.84 -3.54 2.79
N PHE A 98 -0.63 -3.91 3.20
CA PHE A 98 -0.16 -3.68 4.58
C PHE A 98 -0.04 -2.20 4.90
N ASP A 99 0.28 -1.40 3.88
CA ASP A 99 0.26 0.05 3.89
C ASP A 99 -0.58 0.57 2.73
N VAL A 100 -1.24 1.71 2.93
CA VAL A 100 -1.93 2.42 1.86
C VAL A 100 -0.90 2.93 0.85
N PRO A 101 -1.02 2.61 -0.45
CA PRO A 101 -0.11 3.13 -1.47
C PRO A 101 -0.22 4.65 -1.58
N HIS A 102 0.89 5.31 -1.92
CA HIS A 102 0.90 6.77 -2.10
C HIS A 102 0.10 7.21 -3.32
N ASP A 103 0.15 6.41 -4.38
CA ASP A 103 -0.52 6.64 -5.65
C ASP A 103 -1.80 5.83 -5.77
N SER A 104 -2.87 6.47 -6.26
CA SER A 104 -4.13 5.79 -6.52
C SER A 104 -4.02 4.76 -7.66
N GLU A 105 -3.15 5.01 -8.64
CA GLU A 105 -2.85 4.06 -9.70
C GLU A 105 -2.19 2.79 -9.16
N ASP A 106 -1.27 2.92 -8.20
CA ASP A 106 -0.64 1.78 -7.53
C ASP A 106 -1.68 0.93 -6.80
N TYR A 107 -2.66 1.57 -6.16
CA TYR A 107 -3.77 0.86 -5.55
C TYR A 107 -4.53 -0.01 -6.57
N VAL A 108 -4.89 0.58 -7.71
CA VAL A 108 -5.57 -0.15 -8.80
C VAL A 108 -4.71 -1.31 -9.33
N HIS A 109 -3.41 -1.08 -9.53
CA HIS A 109 -2.48 -2.12 -9.97
C HIS A 109 -2.37 -3.27 -8.97
N ARG A 110 -2.35 -2.97 -7.65
CA ARG A 110 -2.29 -3.99 -6.61
C ARG A 110 -3.55 -4.84 -6.58
N ILE A 111 -4.74 -4.21 -6.50
CA ILE A 111 -6.00 -4.94 -6.46
C ILE A 111 -6.32 -5.63 -7.79
N GLY A 112 -5.84 -5.11 -8.91
CA GLY A 112 -5.96 -5.73 -10.23
C GLY A 112 -5.29 -7.10 -10.35
N ARG A 113 -4.45 -7.49 -9.39
CA ARG A 113 -3.88 -8.85 -9.31
C ARG A 113 -4.92 -9.90 -8.95
N THR A 114 -6.01 -9.52 -8.31
CA THR A 114 -7.12 -10.44 -7.97
C THR A 114 -8.25 -10.42 -9.00
N ALA A 115 -8.36 -9.39 -9.84
CA ALA A 115 -9.54 -9.13 -10.65
C ALA A 115 -9.54 -9.81 -12.04
N ARG A 116 -8.60 -10.71 -12.32
CA ARG A 116 -8.51 -11.36 -13.63
C ARG A 116 -9.39 -12.61 -13.72
N ALA A 117 -10.30 -12.57 -14.71
CA ALA A 117 -11.06 -13.68 -15.31
C ALA A 117 -11.58 -14.76 -14.34
N ASN A 118 -12.82 -14.63 -13.91
CA ASN A 118 -13.62 -15.66 -13.24
C ASN A 118 -13.22 -16.11 -11.83
N ASN A 119 -12.28 -15.47 -11.17
CA ASN A 119 -11.95 -15.75 -9.77
C ASN A 119 -12.40 -14.60 -8.88
N ASP A 120 -13.22 -14.93 -7.87
CA ASP A 120 -13.64 -14.02 -6.81
C ASP A 120 -12.47 -13.72 -5.85
N GLY A 121 -11.49 -12.93 -6.33
CA GLY A 121 -10.38 -12.52 -5.48
C GLY A 121 -10.79 -11.40 -4.52
N VAL A 122 -10.15 -11.38 -3.36
CA VAL A 122 -10.39 -10.39 -2.30
C VAL A 122 -9.20 -9.46 -2.16
N ALA A 123 -9.45 -8.17 -1.97
CA ALA A 123 -8.44 -7.19 -1.63
C ALA A 123 -8.77 -6.55 -0.27
N LEU A 124 -7.80 -6.58 0.64
CA LEU A 124 -7.88 -5.95 1.96
C LEU A 124 -6.82 -4.85 2.06
N THR A 125 -7.19 -3.73 2.66
CA THR A 125 -6.27 -2.61 2.90
C THR A 125 -6.29 -2.23 4.38
N PHE A 126 -5.13 -2.25 5.01
CA PHE A 126 -4.98 -1.80 6.39
C PHE A 126 -4.72 -0.30 6.40
N ILE A 127 -5.57 0.44 7.11
CA ILE A 127 -5.54 1.90 7.15
C ILE A 127 -5.25 2.34 8.57
N SER A 128 -4.07 2.89 8.83
CA SER A 128 -3.77 3.57 10.08
C SER A 128 -4.33 5.00 10.07
N GLU A 129 -4.44 5.63 11.22
CA GLU A 129 -4.93 7.00 11.35
C GLU A 129 -4.21 7.98 10.40
N LYS A 130 -2.88 7.83 10.27
CA LYS A 130 -2.05 8.67 9.38
C LYS A 130 -2.33 8.46 7.91
N GLU A 131 -2.82 7.29 7.52
CA GLU A 131 -3.07 6.89 6.14
C GLU A 131 -4.48 7.22 5.67
N GLN A 132 -5.39 7.63 6.56
CA GLN A 132 -6.80 7.86 6.23
C GLN A 132 -7.00 8.91 5.12
N SER A 133 -6.26 10.02 5.16
CA SER A 133 -6.38 11.08 4.16
C SER A 133 -5.91 10.60 2.78
N ASN A 134 -4.84 9.80 2.74
CA ASN A 134 -4.35 9.20 1.50
C ASN A 134 -5.36 8.18 0.95
N PHE A 135 -5.94 7.36 1.82
CA PHE A 135 -6.97 6.41 1.40
C PHE A 135 -8.23 7.11 0.88
N LYS A 136 -8.61 8.24 1.50
CA LYS A 136 -9.73 9.06 0.98
C LYS A 136 -9.45 9.60 -0.43
N SER A 137 -8.20 9.95 -0.72
CA SER A 137 -7.79 10.35 -2.08
C SER A 137 -7.96 9.21 -3.09
N ILE A 138 -7.67 7.97 -2.67
CA ILE A 138 -7.90 6.78 -3.49
C ILE A 138 -9.40 6.57 -3.75
N GLU A 139 -10.25 6.67 -2.71
CA GLU A 139 -11.70 6.56 -2.87
C GLU A 139 -12.25 7.63 -3.83
N ASN A 140 -11.76 8.86 -3.73
CA ASN A 140 -12.13 9.95 -4.64
C ASN A 140 -11.68 9.67 -6.08
N PHE A 141 -10.49 9.12 -6.27
CA PHE A 141 -10.00 8.72 -7.59
C PHE A 141 -10.84 7.60 -8.21
N LEU A 142 -11.27 6.64 -7.40
CA LEU A 142 -12.12 5.54 -7.84
C LEU A 142 -13.59 5.93 -7.98
N GLU A 143 -13.97 7.13 -7.53
CA GLU A 143 -15.37 7.57 -7.43
C GLU A 143 -16.26 6.56 -6.67
N LYS A 144 -15.67 5.87 -5.68
CA LYS A 144 -16.32 4.79 -4.94
C LYS A 144 -15.90 4.80 -3.47
N GLU A 145 -16.86 4.68 -2.58
CA GLU A 145 -16.59 4.36 -1.18
C GLU A 145 -16.29 2.87 -1.02
N ILE A 146 -15.20 2.57 -0.28
CA ILE A 146 -14.81 1.20 0.03
C ILE A 146 -15.31 0.86 1.43
N TYR A 147 -15.91 -0.31 1.58
CA TYR A 147 -16.44 -0.77 2.86
C TYR A 147 -15.33 -0.89 3.91
N LYS A 148 -15.54 -0.31 5.10
CA LYS A 148 -14.61 -0.36 6.23
C LYS A 148 -15.04 -1.48 7.18
N ILE A 149 -14.20 -2.50 7.29
CA ILE A 149 -14.43 -3.64 8.19
C ILE A 149 -13.92 -3.26 9.58
N PRO A 150 -14.74 -3.38 10.64
CA PRO A 150 -14.27 -3.23 12.00
C PRO A 150 -13.19 -4.28 12.32
N ILE A 151 -12.15 -3.88 13.07
CA ILE A 151 -11.18 -4.86 13.56
C ILE A 151 -11.77 -5.64 14.74
N PRO A 152 -11.34 -6.92 14.94
CA PRO A 152 -11.73 -7.70 16.11
C PRO A 152 -11.40 -6.98 17.42
N GLU A 153 -12.31 -6.99 18.39
CA GLU A 153 -12.15 -6.29 19.68
C GLU A 153 -10.89 -6.74 20.44
N GLU A 154 -10.52 -8.00 20.35
CA GLU A 154 -9.33 -8.57 20.97
C GLU A 154 -8.01 -7.97 20.44
N LEU A 155 -8.02 -7.31 19.30
CA LEU A 155 -6.85 -6.63 18.71
C LEU A 155 -6.74 -5.16 19.11
N GLY A 156 -7.66 -4.68 19.94
CA GLY A 156 -7.71 -3.32 20.44
C GLY A 156 -8.63 -2.40 19.62
N GLU A 157 -8.66 -1.13 19.99
CA GLU A 157 -9.50 -0.15 19.34
C GLU A 157 -8.94 0.25 17.97
N ALA A 158 -9.81 0.26 16.95
CA ALA A 158 -9.50 0.86 15.67
C ALA A 158 -9.66 2.38 15.74
N PRO A 159 -8.79 3.16 15.10
CA PRO A 159 -9.04 4.58 14.93
C PRO A 159 -10.31 4.79 14.12
N GLU A 160 -11.17 5.69 14.55
CA GLU A 160 -12.35 6.08 13.79
C GLU A 160 -11.92 6.60 12.40
N TYR A 161 -12.61 6.20 11.34
CA TYR A 161 -12.31 6.67 9.99
C TYR A 161 -12.82 8.10 9.80
N LYS A 162 -11.95 9.06 10.09
CA LYS A 162 -12.18 10.50 9.94
C LYS A 162 -11.03 11.12 9.13
N PRO A 163 -10.98 10.93 7.81
CA PRO A 163 -9.92 11.51 6.98
C PRO A 163 -10.00 13.04 7.05
N ARG A 164 -8.87 13.67 7.32
CA ARG A 164 -8.78 15.14 7.29
C ARG A 164 -9.03 15.61 5.86
N SER A 165 -10.07 16.43 5.66
CA SER A 165 -10.25 17.11 4.39
C SER A 165 -9.11 18.10 4.20
N PHE A 166 -8.32 17.97 3.14
CA PHE A 166 -7.49 19.07 2.70
C PHE A 166 -8.45 20.17 2.19
N SER A 167 -8.73 21.18 3.03
CA SER A 167 -9.32 22.41 2.55
C SER A 167 -8.36 22.94 1.48
N LYS A 168 -8.83 23.02 0.22
CA LYS A 168 -8.15 23.78 -0.82
C LYS A 168 -7.87 25.17 -0.24
N GLY A 169 -6.61 25.44 0.11
CA GLY A 169 -6.19 26.75 0.56
C GLY A 169 -6.70 27.76 -0.45
N LYS A 170 -7.50 28.73 0.03
CA LYS A 170 -7.91 29.88 -0.76
C LYS A 170 -6.67 30.44 -1.42
N GLY A 171 -6.65 30.40 -2.74
CA GLY A 171 -5.56 30.93 -3.54
C GLY A 171 -5.19 32.32 -3.07
N GLY A 172 -4.00 32.46 -2.51
CA GLY A 172 -3.41 33.75 -2.18
C GLY A 172 -3.31 34.53 -3.47
N ASN A 173 -4.04 35.63 -3.53
CA ASN A 173 -4.01 36.61 -4.59
C ASN A 173 -2.60 37.23 -4.65
N TYR A 174 -1.69 36.63 -5.41
CA TYR A 174 -0.42 37.27 -5.73
C TYR A 174 -0.72 38.49 -6.63
N LYS A 175 -0.84 39.66 -6.01
CA LYS A 175 -0.78 40.92 -6.70
C LYS A 175 0.55 41.03 -7.46
N ARG A 176 0.50 40.90 -8.77
CA ARG A 176 1.61 41.27 -9.65
C ARG A 176 1.95 42.73 -9.40
N LYS A 177 3.12 43.00 -8.83
CA LYS A 177 3.71 44.35 -8.83
C LYS A 177 4.21 44.61 -10.23
N ASP A 178 3.52 45.51 -10.91
CA ASP A 178 3.98 46.09 -12.16
C ASP A 178 5.26 46.89 -11.92
N PHE A 179 6.38 46.36 -12.36
CA PHE A 179 7.63 47.10 -12.49
C PHE A 179 7.53 47.95 -13.78
N ARG A 180 6.98 49.17 -13.67
CA ARG A 180 7.17 50.19 -14.68
C ARG A 180 8.61 50.71 -14.56
N GLY A 181 9.47 50.31 -15.50
CA GLY A 181 10.81 50.85 -15.67
C GLY A 181 10.74 52.31 -16.13
N LYS A 182 11.28 53.22 -15.36
CA LYS A 182 11.58 54.58 -15.78
C LYS A 182 12.70 54.52 -16.84
N ARG A 183 12.35 54.85 -18.08
CA ARG A 183 13.31 55.24 -19.10
C ARG A 183 13.80 56.63 -18.76
N ASN A 184 15.08 56.77 -18.39
CA ASN A 184 15.78 58.04 -18.37
C ASN A 184 16.29 58.31 -19.78
N ASN A 185 15.67 59.27 -20.42
CA ASN A 185 16.23 59.99 -21.59
C ASN A 185 17.27 60.96 -21.03
N ASN A 186 18.53 60.82 -21.38
CA ASN A 186 19.51 61.89 -21.28
C ASN A 186 20.08 62.07 -22.68
N ASN A 187 19.53 63.14 -23.31
CA ASN A 187 20.06 63.74 -24.50
C ASN A 187 20.86 64.96 -24.01
N GLY A 188 22.10 65.12 -24.46
CA GLY A 188 22.85 66.34 -24.15
C GLY A 188 24.30 66.32 -24.64
N GLY A 189 24.56 67.05 -25.72
CA GLY A 189 25.84 67.67 -26.02
C GLY A 189 26.76 66.88 -26.93
#